data_4b3aa6604fc2a38c54c801a00e2e154e
#
_entry.id   4b3aa6604fc2a38c54c801a00e2e154e
#
_cell.length_a   1.000
_cell.length_b   1.000
_cell.length_c   1.000
_cell.angle_alpha   90.00
_cell.angle_beta   90.00
_cell.angle_gamma   90.00
#
_symmetry.space_group_name_H-M   'P 1'
#
loop_
_entity.id
_entity.type
_entity.pdbx_description
1 polymer ?
#
loop_
_entity_poly.entity_id
_entity_poly.type
_entity_poly.pdbx_seq_one_letter_code
_entity_poly.pdbx_strand_id
1 'polypeptide(L)'
;MEVTVIIPNYNHAAYLRQRIDSVLHQTYQDFELIILDDCSTDNSQEIIGSYANHPKVSQIILNKTNSGSTFLQWEKGISLAKGNFIWIAESDDWCEPTLLEVLMEGINQDVNCVISYCQLYCVNDKDDVKWQSQHNKLSELVDTKKFFNDFLAVKVSIYNASMAIFRKDAYYQISKDYTTFKFSGDHLFWSEIARQGSIHISGKLLNYFRKHDNDVSTGAYRSGLNFVEELRVINWMYKEHLITDTTYAAAFRKQFKAYWLVRNHIEPINKQIIKTLFAQPLTPKASMLNFLPSAIWNTFKKH
;
A
#
# COMPACT_ATOMS: atom_id res chain seq x y z
N MET A 1 3.47 22.87 11.50
CA MET A 1 2.93 21.50 11.27
C MET A 1 3.88 20.77 10.33
N GLU A 2 4.44 19.70 10.81
CA GLU A 2 5.42 18.93 10.06
C GLU A 2 4.76 17.81 9.24
N VAL A 3 3.67 17.22 9.77
CA VAL A 3 2.95 16.10 9.12
C VAL A 3 1.53 16.52 8.73
N THR A 4 1.08 16.09 7.55
CA THR A 4 -0.35 16.07 7.19
C THR A 4 -0.84 14.63 7.19
N VAL A 5 -1.81 14.34 8.05
CA VAL A 5 -2.54 13.07 8.04
C VAL A 5 -3.76 13.21 7.16
N ILE A 6 -3.98 12.26 6.25
CA ILE A 6 -5.10 12.24 5.32
C ILE A 6 -5.91 10.98 5.58
N ILE A 7 -7.19 11.12 5.92
CA ILE A 7 -8.14 10.01 6.04
C ILE A 7 -9.06 10.06 4.82
N PRO A 8 -8.83 9.21 3.80
CA PRO A 8 -9.80 9.00 2.73
C PRO A 8 -10.90 8.05 3.21
N ASN A 9 -12.16 8.41 3.02
CA ASN A 9 -13.29 7.62 3.46
C ASN A 9 -14.32 7.40 2.36
N TYR A 10 -14.85 6.18 2.30
CA TYR A 10 -16.04 5.84 1.51
C TYR A 10 -16.79 4.67 2.14
N ASN A 11 -17.96 4.94 2.74
CA ASN A 11 -18.84 3.93 3.35
C ASN A 11 -18.17 3.06 4.45
N HIS A 12 -17.32 3.67 5.28
CA HIS A 12 -16.67 3.01 6.41
C HIS A 12 -17.15 3.55 7.79
N ALA A 13 -18.42 3.97 7.92
CA ALA A 13 -18.96 4.50 9.17
C ALA A 13 -18.71 3.60 10.39
N ALA A 14 -18.72 2.28 10.19
CA ALA A 14 -18.47 1.31 11.27
C ALA A 14 -17.07 1.41 11.88
N TYR A 15 -16.06 1.83 11.12
CA TYR A 15 -14.65 1.87 11.52
C TYR A 15 -14.10 3.28 11.71
N LEU A 16 -14.73 4.25 11.04
CA LEU A 16 -14.22 5.61 10.88
C LEU A 16 -13.94 6.34 12.20
N ARG A 17 -14.79 6.17 13.22
CA ARG A 17 -14.55 6.75 14.54
C ARG A 17 -13.27 6.21 15.17
N GLN A 18 -13.08 4.90 15.17
CA GLN A 18 -11.87 4.26 15.69
C GLN A 18 -10.61 4.77 14.97
N ARG A 19 -10.67 4.96 13.65
CA ARG A 19 -9.55 5.52 12.87
C ARG A 19 -9.26 6.96 13.25
N ILE A 20 -10.26 7.84 13.27
CA ILE A 20 -10.06 9.25 13.60
C ILE A 20 -9.48 9.37 15.01
N ASP A 21 -10.05 8.67 15.99
CA ASP A 21 -9.59 8.69 17.36
C ASP A 21 -8.15 8.18 17.48
N SER A 22 -7.77 7.10 16.79
CA SER A 22 -6.39 6.58 16.81
C SER A 22 -5.36 7.56 16.23
N VAL A 23 -5.76 8.41 15.28
CA VAL A 23 -4.93 9.50 14.75
C VAL A 23 -4.84 10.65 15.75
N LEU A 24 -5.96 11.07 16.32
CA LEU A 24 -5.98 12.22 17.24
C LEU A 24 -5.24 11.94 18.55
N HIS A 25 -5.12 10.66 18.96
CA HIS A 25 -4.41 10.23 20.16
C HIS A 25 -2.92 9.87 19.91
N GLN A 26 -2.35 10.22 18.76
CA GLN A 26 -0.93 10.01 18.53
C GLN A 26 -0.07 10.82 19.52
N THR A 27 1.05 10.23 19.98
CA THR A 27 2.02 10.92 20.87
C THR A 27 2.73 12.06 20.17
N TYR A 28 3.01 11.91 18.87
CA TYR A 28 3.54 12.98 18.02
C TYR A 28 2.44 13.98 17.67
N GLN A 29 2.55 15.22 18.13
CA GLN A 29 1.47 16.20 18.04
C GLN A 29 1.66 17.29 16.98
N ASP A 30 2.78 17.36 16.25
CA ASP A 30 2.98 18.38 15.21
C ASP A 30 2.39 17.95 13.84
N PHE A 31 1.06 17.72 13.83
CA PHE A 31 0.34 17.34 12.61
C PHE A 31 -0.98 18.12 12.43
N GLU A 32 -1.45 18.14 11.19
CA GLU A 32 -2.84 18.46 10.82
C GLU A 32 -3.56 17.20 10.31
N LEU A 33 -4.87 17.19 10.42
CA LEU A 33 -5.73 16.13 9.90
C LEU A 33 -6.66 16.67 8.82
N ILE A 34 -6.64 16.06 7.64
CA ILE A 34 -7.56 16.26 6.53
C ILE A 34 -8.44 15.02 6.41
N ILE A 35 -9.76 15.19 6.44
CA ILE A 35 -10.71 14.09 6.25
C ILE A 35 -11.43 14.30 4.91
N LEU A 36 -11.39 13.29 4.06
CA LEU A 36 -12.03 13.29 2.76
C LEU A 36 -13.13 12.24 2.74
N ASP A 37 -14.35 12.64 2.40
CA ASP A 37 -15.47 11.71 2.18
C ASP A 37 -15.82 11.66 0.72
N ASP A 38 -15.72 10.49 0.11
CA ASP A 38 -15.95 10.29 -1.32
C ASP A 38 -17.41 9.99 -1.67
N CYS A 39 -18.32 10.84 -1.16
CA CYS A 39 -19.76 10.72 -1.36
C CYS A 39 -20.35 9.45 -0.70
N SER A 40 -20.02 9.23 0.58
CA SER A 40 -20.59 8.11 1.36
C SER A 40 -22.11 8.19 1.46
N THR A 41 -22.76 7.03 1.47
CA THR A 41 -24.20 6.85 1.60
C THR A 41 -24.62 6.29 2.97
N ASP A 42 -23.65 5.97 3.82
CA ASP A 42 -23.83 5.55 5.20
C ASP A 42 -23.72 6.75 6.18
N ASN A 43 -23.61 6.49 7.48
CA ASN A 43 -23.49 7.53 8.50
C ASN A 43 -22.10 8.19 8.60
N SER A 44 -21.19 7.97 7.62
CA SER A 44 -19.84 8.52 7.67
C SER A 44 -19.81 10.04 7.80
N GLN A 45 -20.67 10.76 7.07
CA GLN A 45 -20.69 12.23 7.11
C GLN A 45 -21.12 12.81 8.47
N GLU A 46 -22.05 12.13 9.16
CA GLU A 46 -22.44 12.50 10.52
C GLU A 46 -21.27 12.32 11.50
N ILE A 47 -20.56 11.19 11.40
CA ILE A 47 -19.36 10.92 12.21
C ILE A 47 -18.29 11.99 11.96
N ILE A 48 -17.96 12.27 10.71
CA ILE A 48 -16.99 13.30 10.31
C ILE A 48 -17.37 14.66 10.87
N GLY A 49 -18.65 15.03 10.77
CA GLY A 49 -19.19 16.28 11.28
C GLY A 49 -18.97 16.46 12.79
N SER A 50 -18.96 15.39 13.57
CA SER A 50 -18.70 15.45 15.01
C SER A 50 -17.26 15.89 15.36
N TYR A 51 -16.32 15.80 14.43
CA TYR A 51 -14.92 16.24 14.60
C TYR A 51 -14.61 17.62 14.00
N ALA A 52 -15.59 18.29 13.38
CA ALA A 52 -15.37 19.54 12.65
C ALA A 52 -14.72 20.68 13.48
N ASN A 53 -14.95 20.70 14.79
CA ASN A 53 -14.39 21.70 15.69
C ASN A 53 -13.10 21.23 16.40
N HIS A 54 -12.56 20.07 16.07
CA HIS A 54 -11.34 19.58 16.69
C HIS A 54 -10.11 20.35 16.17
N PRO A 55 -9.23 20.89 17.04
CA PRO A 55 -8.13 21.79 16.64
C PRO A 55 -7.13 21.18 15.66
N LYS A 56 -7.00 19.86 15.59
CA LYS A 56 -6.15 19.16 14.63
C LYS A 56 -6.81 18.96 13.26
N VAL A 57 -8.14 19.02 13.17
CA VAL A 57 -8.86 18.87 11.89
C VAL A 57 -8.79 20.19 11.14
N SER A 58 -7.91 20.24 10.15
CA SER A 58 -7.69 21.43 9.35
C SER A 58 -8.68 21.57 8.20
N GLN A 59 -9.14 20.44 7.64
CA GLN A 59 -10.09 20.43 6.54
C GLN A 59 -10.96 19.17 6.56
N ILE A 60 -12.24 19.36 6.22
CA ILE A 60 -13.21 18.30 5.90
C ILE A 60 -13.72 18.55 4.49
N ILE A 61 -13.57 17.58 3.62
CA ILE A 61 -14.03 17.67 2.23
C ILE A 61 -15.05 16.57 1.96
N LEU A 62 -16.28 16.96 1.68
CA LEU A 62 -17.36 16.04 1.29
C LEU A 62 -17.55 16.13 -0.23
N ASN A 63 -17.24 15.07 -0.95
CA ASN A 63 -17.43 15.02 -2.40
C ASN A 63 -18.92 14.96 -2.75
N LYS A 64 -19.32 15.62 -3.84
CA LYS A 64 -20.70 15.57 -4.36
C LYS A 64 -20.97 14.31 -5.16
N THR A 65 -19.91 13.68 -5.69
CA THR A 65 -19.97 12.45 -6.49
C THR A 65 -18.81 11.57 -6.10
N ASN A 66 -19.03 10.26 -6.09
CA ASN A 66 -17.96 9.30 -5.83
C ASN A 66 -16.93 9.31 -6.96
N SER A 67 -15.65 9.37 -6.62
CA SER A 67 -14.55 9.39 -7.60
C SER A 67 -14.27 8.01 -8.20
N GLY A 68 -14.69 6.94 -7.53
CA GLY A 68 -14.44 5.56 -7.93
C GLY A 68 -12.99 5.08 -7.71
N SER A 69 -12.15 5.86 -7.00
CA SER A 69 -10.76 5.48 -6.76
C SER A 69 -10.22 6.09 -5.48
N THR A 70 -9.68 5.25 -4.60
CA THR A 70 -8.96 5.71 -3.40
C THR A 70 -7.73 6.53 -3.77
N PHE A 71 -7.05 6.21 -4.88
CA PHE A 71 -5.86 6.94 -5.33
C PHE A 71 -6.15 8.38 -5.74
N LEU A 72 -7.34 8.66 -6.28
CA LEU A 72 -7.79 10.03 -6.55
C LEU A 72 -8.05 10.81 -5.25
N GLN A 73 -8.51 10.12 -4.19
CA GLN A 73 -8.64 10.74 -2.87
C GLN A 73 -7.26 11.02 -2.25
N TRP A 74 -6.27 10.11 -2.43
CA TRP A 74 -4.89 10.36 -2.01
C TRP A 74 -4.34 11.62 -2.68
N GLU A 75 -4.44 11.69 -4.01
CA GLU A 75 -3.97 12.85 -4.78
C GLU A 75 -4.62 14.15 -4.29
N LYS A 76 -5.95 14.13 -4.10
CA LYS A 76 -6.69 15.28 -3.58
C LYS A 76 -6.21 15.69 -2.19
N GLY A 77 -6.06 14.75 -1.27
CA GLY A 77 -5.59 15.03 0.09
C GLY A 77 -4.17 15.58 0.10
N ILE A 78 -3.25 14.99 -0.69
CA ILE A 78 -1.87 15.44 -0.78
C ILE A 78 -1.78 16.85 -1.37
N SER A 79 -2.64 17.20 -2.34
CA SER A 79 -2.67 18.55 -2.91
C SER A 79 -3.09 19.63 -1.91
N LEU A 80 -3.83 19.28 -0.87
CA LEU A 80 -4.29 20.17 0.19
C LEU A 80 -3.32 20.23 1.38
N ALA A 81 -2.38 19.29 1.46
CA ALA A 81 -1.48 19.10 2.58
C ALA A 81 -0.51 20.27 2.76
N LYS A 82 -0.32 20.73 4.00
CA LYS A 82 0.64 21.77 4.37
C LYS A 82 1.93 21.20 4.94
N GLY A 83 1.89 20.00 5.54
CA GLY A 83 3.05 19.34 6.12
C GLY A 83 4.10 18.93 5.08
N ASN A 84 5.34 18.74 5.53
CA ASN A 84 6.44 18.23 4.73
C ASN A 84 6.39 16.70 4.56
N PHE A 85 5.73 16.03 5.48
CA PHE A 85 5.51 14.60 5.47
C PHE A 85 4.02 14.28 5.37
N ILE A 86 3.70 13.20 4.69
CA ILE A 86 2.32 12.76 4.48
C ILE A 86 2.13 11.38 5.10
N TRP A 87 1.04 11.22 5.81
CA TRP A 87 0.52 9.94 6.27
C TRP A 87 -0.88 9.72 5.70
N ILE A 88 -1.03 8.72 4.85
CA ILE A 88 -2.36 8.29 4.39
C ILE A 88 -2.86 7.22 5.36
N ALA A 89 -3.93 7.55 6.07
CA ALA A 89 -4.51 6.74 7.13
C ALA A 89 -5.88 6.22 6.67
N GLU A 90 -5.92 5.03 6.06
CA GLU A 90 -7.14 4.42 5.52
C GLU A 90 -8.22 4.28 6.59
N SER A 91 -9.47 4.60 6.23
CA SER A 91 -10.58 4.83 7.17
C SER A 91 -11.09 3.57 7.89
N ASP A 92 -10.75 2.39 7.43
CA ASP A 92 -11.11 1.08 7.99
C ASP A 92 -10.04 0.48 8.93
N ASP A 93 -8.84 1.10 9.00
CA ASP A 93 -7.74 0.70 9.86
C ASP A 93 -7.73 1.44 11.22
N TRP A 94 -6.77 1.10 12.09
CA TRP A 94 -6.38 1.89 13.27
C TRP A 94 -4.92 1.63 13.65
N CYS A 95 -4.40 2.33 14.64
CA CYS A 95 -2.98 2.23 14.99
C CYS A 95 -2.69 2.48 16.47
N GLU A 96 -1.49 2.07 16.89
CA GLU A 96 -0.93 2.37 18.20
C GLU A 96 -0.64 3.88 18.34
N PRO A 97 -0.74 4.45 19.56
CA PRO A 97 -0.52 5.87 19.79
C PRO A 97 0.89 6.37 19.42
N THR A 98 1.89 5.50 19.38
CA THR A 98 3.28 5.83 19.08
C THR A 98 3.68 5.65 17.62
N LEU A 99 2.73 5.31 16.72
CA LEU A 99 3.04 5.04 15.31
C LEU A 99 3.73 6.24 14.65
N LEU A 100 3.12 7.40 14.73
CA LEU A 100 3.64 8.59 14.03
C LEU A 100 4.97 9.05 14.60
N GLU A 101 5.16 9.00 15.92
CA GLU A 101 6.43 9.30 16.58
C GLU A 101 7.57 8.40 16.07
N VAL A 102 7.35 7.08 16.07
CA VAL A 102 8.34 6.11 15.58
C VAL A 102 8.68 6.31 14.11
N LEU A 103 7.69 6.61 13.28
CA LEU A 103 7.93 6.85 11.85
C LEU A 103 8.65 8.17 11.60
N MET A 104 8.36 9.23 12.36
CA MET A 104 9.05 10.51 12.28
C MET A 104 10.49 10.41 12.79
N GLU A 105 10.74 9.70 13.89
CA GLU A 105 12.11 9.38 14.34
C GLU A 105 12.89 8.64 13.25
N GLY A 106 12.23 7.68 12.58
CA GLY A 106 12.84 6.87 11.53
C GLY A 106 13.20 7.67 10.28
N ILE A 107 12.29 8.50 9.77
CA ILE A 107 12.52 9.27 8.54
C ILE A 107 13.56 10.38 8.74
N ASN A 108 13.73 10.86 9.96
CA ASN A 108 14.71 11.89 10.32
C ASN A 108 16.12 11.33 10.59
N GLN A 109 16.34 10.00 10.54
CA GLN A 109 17.69 9.42 10.66
C GLN A 109 18.60 9.76 9.47
N ASP A 110 18.01 10.04 8.30
CA ASP A 110 18.72 10.41 7.09
C ASP A 110 17.95 11.49 6.34
N VAL A 111 18.63 12.58 5.99
CA VAL A 111 18.04 13.68 5.21
C VAL A 111 17.50 13.20 3.85
N ASN A 112 18.05 12.13 3.30
CA ASN A 112 17.60 11.51 2.05
C ASN A 112 16.55 10.43 2.26
N CYS A 113 16.09 10.17 3.49
CA CYS A 113 15.05 9.17 3.74
C CYS A 113 13.72 9.68 3.23
N VAL A 114 13.10 8.95 2.29
CA VAL A 114 11.85 9.36 1.63
C VAL A 114 10.63 8.61 2.13
N ILE A 115 10.80 7.45 2.75
CA ILE A 115 9.74 6.62 3.34
C ILE A 115 10.20 6.11 4.70
N SER A 116 9.29 6.13 5.69
CA SER A 116 9.42 5.38 6.94
C SER A 116 8.17 4.54 7.13
N TYR A 117 8.32 3.23 7.43
CA TYR A 117 7.18 2.35 7.67
C TYR A 117 7.42 1.38 8.83
N CYS A 118 6.32 0.95 9.46
CA CYS A 118 6.31 -0.01 10.57
C CYS A 118 5.79 -1.38 10.11
N GLN A 119 5.62 -2.30 11.09
CA GLN A 119 4.94 -3.58 10.89
C GLN A 119 3.47 -3.46 11.29
N LEU A 120 2.65 -4.42 10.83
CA LEU A 120 1.22 -4.43 11.06
C LEU A 120 0.69 -5.79 11.52
N TYR A 121 -0.44 -5.74 12.20
CA TYR A 121 -1.37 -6.85 12.35
C TYR A 121 -2.43 -6.78 11.26
N CYS A 122 -2.68 -7.88 10.57
CA CYS A 122 -3.87 -8.03 9.73
C CYS A 122 -4.99 -8.65 10.58
N VAL A 123 -6.12 -7.97 10.64
CA VAL A 123 -7.26 -8.35 11.48
C VAL A 123 -8.53 -8.52 10.65
N ASN A 124 -9.52 -9.23 11.20
CA ASN A 124 -10.86 -9.31 10.62
C ASN A 124 -11.81 -8.23 11.21
N ASP A 125 -13.10 -8.28 10.83
CA ASP A 125 -14.14 -7.38 11.31
C ASP A 125 -14.40 -7.46 12.83
N LYS A 126 -13.90 -8.52 13.50
CA LYS A 126 -14.03 -8.73 14.94
C LYS A 126 -12.74 -8.42 15.68
N ASP A 127 -11.78 -7.76 15.03
CA ASP A 127 -10.44 -7.45 15.53
C ASP A 127 -9.57 -8.69 15.85
N ASP A 128 -9.97 -9.89 15.40
CA ASP A 128 -9.12 -11.08 15.55
C ASP A 128 -7.93 -11.01 14.60
N VAL A 129 -6.72 -11.23 15.13
CA VAL A 129 -5.49 -11.26 14.33
C VAL A 129 -5.47 -12.51 13.44
N LYS A 130 -5.35 -12.29 12.13
CA LYS A 130 -5.20 -13.35 11.12
C LYS A 130 -3.73 -13.69 10.86
N TRP A 131 -2.92 -12.67 10.72
CA TRP A 131 -1.47 -12.75 10.54
C TRP A 131 -0.83 -11.40 10.89
N GLN A 132 0.50 -11.37 10.98
CA GLN A 132 1.25 -10.14 11.19
C GLN A 132 2.44 -10.07 10.24
N SER A 133 2.83 -8.87 9.86
CA SER A 133 4.10 -8.64 9.18
C SER A 133 5.25 -8.70 10.17
N GLN A 134 6.47 -8.84 9.66
CA GLN A 134 7.64 -8.89 10.53
C GLN A 134 8.88 -8.32 9.84
N HIS A 135 9.74 -7.72 10.64
CA HIS A 135 11.09 -7.33 10.26
C HIS A 135 12.07 -7.82 11.34
N ASN A 136 13.24 -8.33 10.93
CA ASN A 136 14.17 -9.00 11.84
C ASN A 136 14.99 -8.04 12.71
N LYS A 137 14.90 -6.72 12.47
CA LYS A 137 15.58 -5.69 13.23
C LYS A 137 14.56 -4.73 13.84
N LEU A 138 14.90 -4.12 14.96
CA LEU A 138 14.04 -3.09 15.58
C LEU A 138 13.93 -1.83 14.71
N SER A 139 15.02 -1.48 14.03
CA SER A 139 15.11 -0.34 13.10
C SER A 139 16.20 -0.63 12.06
N GLU A 140 15.93 -0.33 10.81
CA GLU A 140 16.90 -0.44 9.72
C GLU A 140 16.68 0.68 8.70
N LEU A 141 17.78 1.36 8.35
CA LEU A 141 17.81 2.26 7.21
C LEU A 141 18.44 1.51 6.03
N VAL A 142 17.78 1.50 4.90
CA VAL A 142 18.23 0.81 3.69
C VAL A 142 18.26 1.75 2.49
N ASP A 143 19.21 1.51 1.59
CA ASP A 143 19.25 2.20 0.31
C ASP A 143 18.18 1.68 -0.66
N THR A 144 17.91 2.44 -1.69
CA THR A 144 16.94 2.12 -2.75
C THR A 144 17.18 0.73 -3.34
N LYS A 145 18.42 0.37 -3.69
CA LYS A 145 18.74 -0.90 -4.34
C LYS A 145 18.40 -2.10 -3.45
N LYS A 146 18.79 -2.02 -2.17
CA LYS A 146 18.48 -3.05 -1.18
C LYS A 146 16.98 -3.14 -0.95
N PHE A 147 16.28 -1.99 -0.82
CA PHE A 147 14.84 -1.97 -0.62
C PHE A 147 14.07 -2.67 -1.74
N PHE A 148 14.36 -2.33 -3.00
CA PHE A 148 13.69 -2.97 -4.14
C PHE A 148 13.94 -4.47 -4.24
N ASN A 149 15.16 -4.91 -4.02
CA ASN A 149 15.54 -6.31 -4.23
C ASN A 149 15.20 -7.23 -3.06
N ASP A 150 15.25 -6.76 -1.81
CA ASP A 150 15.07 -7.60 -0.62
C ASP A 150 13.66 -7.47 -0.01
N PHE A 151 12.99 -6.32 -0.21
CA PHE A 151 11.76 -5.99 0.51
C PHE A 151 10.56 -5.73 -0.41
N LEU A 152 10.71 -5.05 -1.54
CA LEU A 152 9.55 -4.60 -2.31
C LEU A 152 9.14 -5.56 -3.42
N ALA A 153 10.02 -5.89 -4.36
CA ALA A 153 9.65 -6.60 -5.59
C ALA A 153 9.10 -8.01 -5.37
N VAL A 154 9.61 -8.74 -4.38
CA VAL A 154 9.17 -10.12 -4.09
C VAL A 154 8.25 -10.17 -2.89
N LYS A 155 8.51 -9.37 -1.84
CA LYS A 155 7.80 -9.45 -0.56
C LYS A 155 6.60 -8.51 -0.48
N VAL A 156 6.64 -7.36 -1.18
CA VAL A 156 5.64 -6.27 -1.07
C VAL A 156 5.49 -5.84 0.38
N SER A 157 6.59 -5.33 0.97
CA SER A 157 6.70 -5.12 2.43
C SER A 157 5.87 -3.95 2.97
N ILE A 158 5.40 -3.04 2.13
CA ILE A 158 4.38 -2.04 2.48
C ILE A 158 3.03 -2.59 2.04
N TYR A 159 2.28 -3.15 2.99
CA TYR A 159 1.04 -3.89 2.73
C TYR A 159 -0.18 -2.98 2.57
N ASN A 160 -0.16 -1.81 3.19
CA ASN A 160 -1.16 -0.76 3.02
C ASN A 160 -0.58 0.62 3.37
N ALA A 161 -1.29 1.68 3.00
CA ALA A 161 -0.82 3.04 3.20
C ALA A 161 -0.73 3.46 4.68
N SER A 162 -1.59 2.91 5.53
CA SER A 162 -1.69 3.29 6.95
C SER A 162 -0.42 3.00 7.77
N MET A 163 0.45 2.09 7.28
CA MET A 163 1.66 1.70 8.00
C MET A 163 2.90 2.57 7.68
N ALA A 164 2.78 3.59 6.82
CA ALA A 164 3.91 4.34 6.30
C ALA A 164 3.66 5.85 6.21
N ILE A 165 4.73 6.63 6.39
CA ILE A 165 4.79 8.05 6.03
C ILE A 165 5.81 8.26 4.92
N PHE A 166 5.66 9.36 4.16
CA PHE A 166 6.59 9.70 3.09
C PHE A 166 6.80 11.21 2.97
N ARG A 167 7.91 11.61 2.33
CA ARG A 167 8.19 13.02 2.02
C ARG A 167 7.27 13.53 0.91
N LYS A 168 6.65 14.68 1.15
CA LYS A 168 5.75 15.33 0.17
C LYS A 168 6.50 15.81 -1.08
N ASP A 169 7.73 16.28 -0.96
CA ASP A 169 8.55 16.68 -2.11
C ASP A 169 8.88 15.51 -3.03
N ALA A 170 9.12 14.31 -2.48
CA ALA A 170 9.29 13.10 -3.26
C ALA A 170 8.01 12.75 -4.06
N TYR A 171 6.82 12.98 -3.51
CA TYR A 171 5.56 12.78 -4.23
C TYR A 171 5.42 13.67 -5.48
N TYR A 172 5.91 14.89 -5.45
CA TYR A 172 5.82 15.77 -6.62
C TYR A 172 6.75 15.37 -7.77
N GLN A 173 7.63 14.41 -7.55
CA GLN A 173 8.56 13.88 -8.56
C GLN A 173 8.06 12.57 -9.20
N ILE A 174 6.97 11.98 -8.71
CA ILE A 174 6.41 10.74 -9.29
C ILE A 174 5.42 11.02 -10.41
N SER A 175 5.20 10.01 -11.27
CA SER A 175 4.11 10.04 -12.24
C SER A 175 2.75 9.92 -11.54
N LYS A 176 1.69 10.22 -12.29
CA LYS A 176 0.31 9.99 -11.80
C LYS A 176 -0.25 8.65 -12.29
N ASP A 177 0.58 7.81 -12.87
CA ASP A 177 0.15 6.53 -13.46
C ASP A 177 -0.51 5.60 -12.46
N TYR A 178 -0.10 5.68 -11.16
CA TYR A 178 -0.71 4.90 -10.09
C TYR A 178 -2.23 5.12 -9.97
N THR A 179 -2.74 6.31 -10.34
CA THR A 179 -4.18 6.62 -10.30
C THR A 179 -4.99 5.88 -11.35
N THR A 180 -4.34 5.33 -12.39
CA THR A 180 -4.97 4.53 -13.44
C THR A 180 -5.15 3.07 -13.04
N PHE A 181 -4.51 2.64 -11.97
CA PHE A 181 -4.64 1.30 -11.40
C PHE A 181 -5.90 1.22 -10.54
N LYS A 182 -6.43 0.01 -10.43
CA LYS A 182 -7.59 -0.28 -9.57
C LYS A 182 -7.22 -1.06 -8.30
N PHE A 183 -6.08 -1.77 -8.33
CA PHE A 183 -5.64 -2.64 -7.24
C PHE A 183 -4.21 -2.32 -6.79
N SER A 184 -3.20 -2.47 -7.67
CA SER A 184 -1.78 -2.36 -7.31
C SER A 184 -1.22 -0.94 -7.51
N GLY A 185 -2.07 0.08 -7.51
CA GLY A 185 -1.63 1.47 -7.65
C GLY A 185 -0.75 1.93 -6.49
N ASP A 186 -1.03 1.44 -5.28
CA ASP A 186 -0.19 1.64 -4.10
C ASP A 186 1.22 1.05 -4.28
N HIS A 187 1.35 -0.14 -4.86
CA HIS A 187 2.65 -0.75 -5.14
C HIS A 187 3.48 0.09 -6.12
N LEU A 188 2.86 0.64 -7.17
CA LEU A 188 3.54 1.59 -8.06
C LEU A 188 3.88 2.89 -7.35
N PHE A 189 2.94 3.47 -6.58
CA PHE A 189 3.14 4.68 -5.80
C PHE A 189 4.35 4.56 -4.85
N TRP A 190 4.40 3.51 -4.03
CA TRP A 190 5.52 3.27 -3.12
C TRP A 190 6.84 3.03 -3.85
N SER A 191 6.79 2.36 -5.01
CA SER A 191 7.96 2.16 -5.85
C SER A 191 8.52 3.48 -6.38
N GLU A 192 7.68 4.36 -6.88
CA GLU A 192 8.11 5.65 -7.41
C GLU A 192 8.64 6.60 -6.32
N ILE A 193 8.07 6.58 -5.11
CA ILE A 193 8.63 7.32 -3.97
C ILE A 193 9.98 6.72 -3.55
N ALA A 194 10.05 5.39 -3.37
CA ALA A 194 11.22 4.69 -2.86
C ALA A 194 12.46 4.82 -3.76
N ARG A 195 12.28 5.05 -5.08
CA ARG A 195 13.41 5.24 -6.00
C ARG A 195 14.20 6.52 -5.76
N GLN A 196 13.70 7.44 -4.96
CA GLN A 196 14.25 8.78 -4.78
C GLN A 196 15.16 8.92 -3.56
N GLY A 197 15.22 7.94 -2.65
CA GLY A 197 16.03 8.05 -1.46
C GLY A 197 16.10 6.77 -0.66
N SER A 198 16.63 6.87 0.56
CA SER A 198 16.68 5.78 1.51
C SER A 198 15.32 5.53 2.16
N ILE A 199 15.14 4.34 2.72
CA ILE A 199 13.90 3.90 3.35
C ILE A 199 14.21 3.42 4.77
N HIS A 200 13.46 3.93 5.74
CA HIS A 200 13.49 3.45 7.11
C HIS A 200 12.44 2.35 7.32
N ILE A 201 12.84 1.27 7.97
CA ILE A 201 12.01 0.12 8.32
C ILE A 201 12.00 -0.03 9.83
N SER A 202 10.86 0.18 10.49
CA SER A 202 10.66 -0.16 11.89
C SER A 202 10.18 -1.61 12.03
N GLY A 203 10.78 -2.37 12.96
CA GLY A 203 10.30 -3.71 13.32
C GLY A 203 9.12 -3.72 14.29
N LYS A 204 8.67 -2.55 14.77
CA LYS A 204 7.55 -2.44 15.71
C LYS A 204 6.22 -2.67 14.99
N LEU A 205 5.33 -3.45 15.59
CA LEU A 205 3.95 -3.69 15.16
C LEU A 205 3.08 -2.54 15.68
N LEU A 206 2.71 -1.58 14.82
CA LEU A 206 2.06 -0.34 15.22
C LEU A 206 0.78 -0.03 14.43
N ASN A 207 0.52 -0.74 13.34
CA ASN A 207 -0.67 -0.56 12.53
C ASN A 207 -1.55 -1.81 12.53
N TYR A 208 -2.86 -1.63 12.46
CA TYR A 208 -3.85 -2.70 12.35
C TYR A 208 -4.57 -2.54 11.01
N PHE A 209 -4.30 -3.45 10.10
CA PHE A 209 -4.87 -3.52 8.78
C PHE A 209 -6.10 -4.42 8.76
N ARG A 210 -7.27 -3.84 8.54
CA ARG A 210 -8.52 -4.59 8.53
C ARG A 210 -8.78 -5.23 7.17
N LYS A 211 -9.18 -6.51 7.20
CA LYS A 211 -9.67 -7.26 6.06
C LYS A 211 -11.14 -7.62 6.25
N HIS A 212 -11.99 -7.11 5.40
CA HIS A 212 -13.42 -7.38 5.39
C HIS A 212 -13.91 -7.80 3.98
N ASP A 213 -15.12 -8.36 3.89
CA ASP A 213 -15.64 -8.94 2.63
C ASP A 213 -15.87 -7.91 1.51
N ASN A 214 -16.01 -6.64 1.87
CA ASN A 214 -16.26 -5.54 0.94
C ASN A 214 -14.98 -4.80 0.50
N ASP A 215 -13.79 -5.32 0.80
CA ASP A 215 -12.54 -4.69 0.38
C ASP A 215 -12.31 -4.77 -1.14
N VAL A 216 -11.60 -3.78 -1.69
CA VAL A 216 -11.26 -3.69 -3.12
C VAL A 216 -10.44 -4.92 -3.57
N SER A 217 -9.65 -5.49 -2.66
CA SER A 217 -8.78 -6.63 -2.93
C SER A 217 -9.55 -7.88 -3.35
N THR A 218 -10.71 -8.14 -2.71
CA THR A 218 -11.51 -9.34 -2.98
C THR A 218 -11.99 -9.38 -4.44
N GLY A 219 -12.45 -8.25 -4.99
CA GLY A 219 -12.84 -8.15 -6.40
C GLY A 219 -11.68 -8.36 -7.37
N ALA A 220 -10.53 -7.78 -7.08
CA ALA A 220 -9.33 -7.91 -7.91
C ALA A 220 -8.79 -9.34 -7.97
N TYR A 221 -8.82 -10.06 -6.84
CA TYR A 221 -8.42 -11.48 -6.81
C TYR A 221 -9.36 -12.38 -7.60
N ARG A 222 -10.68 -12.15 -7.54
CA ARG A 222 -11.68 -12.93 -8.30
C ARG A 222 -11.55 -12.70 -9.80
N SER A 223 -11.37 -11.47 -10.24
CA SER A 223 -11.21 -11.14 -11.66
C SER A 223 -9.84 -11.50 -12.23
N GLY A 224 -8.80 -11.62 -11.39
CA GLY A 224 -7.41 -11.79 -11.77
C GLY A 224 -6.70 -10.49 -12.15
N LEU A 225 -7.32 -9.34 -11.91
CA LEU A 225 -6.74 -8.02 -12.17
C LEU A 225 -5.43 -7.80 -11.39
N ASN A 226 -5.37 -8.33 -10.16
CA ASN A 226 -4.17 -8.30 -9.33
C ASN A 226 -2.92 -8.82 -10.08
N PHE A 227 -3.02 -9.93 -10.84
CA PHE A 227 -1.88 -10.46 -11.60
C PHE A 227 -1.48 -9.55 -12.76
N VAL A 228 -2.45 -8.93 -13.42
CA VAL A 228 -2.19 -7.99 -14.52
C VAL A 228 -1.42 -6.78 -14.00
N GLU A 229 -1.90 -6.18 -12.92
CA GLU A 229 -1.33 -4.95 -12.38
C GLU A 229 0.00 -5.21 -11.66
N GLU A 230 0.12 -6.27 -10.85
CA GLU A 230 1.39 -6.66 -10.22
C GLU A 230 2.49 -6.94 -11.24
N LEU A 231 2.18 -7.67 -12.33
CA LEU A 231 3.15 -7.93 -13.41
C LEU A 231 3.57 -6.64 -14.13
N ARG A 232 2.65 -5.66 -14.26
CA ARG A 232 3.00 -4.34 -14.81
C ARG A 232 3.99 -3.60 -13.91
N VAL A 233 3.76 -3.60 -12.60
CA VAL A 233 4.67 -2.96 -11.63
C VAL A 233 6.04 -3.64 -11.62
N ILE A 234 6.09 -4.99 -11.59
CA ILE A 234 7.34 -5.75 -11.64
C ILE A 234 8.10 -5.45 -12.94
N ASN A 235 7.41 -5.41 -14.09
CA ASN A 235 8.01 -5.06 -15.37
C ASN A 235 8.53 -3.62 -15.39
N TRP A 236 7.81 -2.68 -14.77
CA TRP A 236 8.23 -1.30 -14.63
C TRP A 236 9.51 -1.21 -13.79
N MET A 237 9.56 -1.84 -12.60
CA MET A 237 10.77 -1.87 -11.76
C MET A 237 11.99 -2.38 -12.52
N TYR A 238 11.82 -3.40 -13.35
CA TYR A 238 12.91 -3.97 -14.12
C TYR A 238 13.38 -3.04 -15.26
N LYS A 239 12.46 -2.42 -15.98
CA LYS A 239 12.76 -1.45 -17.05
C LYS A 239 13.47 -0.21 -16.52
N GLU A 240 13.12 0.23 -15.31
CA GLU A 240 13.77 1.34 -14.61
C GLU A 240 15.10 0.93 -13.93
N HIS A 241 15.58 -0.30 -14.15
CA HIS A 241 16.84 -0.84 -13.57
C HIS A 241 16.88 -0.84 -12.02
N LEU A 242 15.73 -0.88 -11.35
CA LEU A 242 15.61 -0.89 -9.90
C LEU A 242 15.83 -2.28 -9.29
N ILE A 243 15.58 -3.33 -10.06
CA ILE A 243 15.75 -4.72 -9.63
C ILE A 243 16.67 -5.51 -10.57
N THR A 244 17.35 -6.50 -9.99
CA THR A 244 18.24 -7.40 -10.76
C THR A 244 17.43 -8.43 -11.56
N ASP A 245 18.07 -9.05 -12.57
CA ASP A 245 17.53 -10.23 -13.29
C ASP A 245 17.04 -11.32 -12.36
N THR A 246 17.79 -11.57 -11.27
CA THR A 246 17.46 -12.62 -10.29
C THR A 246 16.21 -12.26 -9.50
N THR A 247 16.11 -11.00 -9.05
CA THR A 247 14.95 -10.49 -8.33
C THR A 247 13.72 -10.46 -9.23
N TYR A 248 13.86 -9.98 -10.46
CA TYR A 248 12.78 -10.01 -11.45
C TYR A 248 12.27 -11.44 -11.65
N ALA A 249 13.17 -12.40 -11.91
CA ALA A 249 12.79 -13.80 -12.12
C ALA A 249 12.10 -14.40 -10.87
N ALA A 250 12.53 -14.04 -9.66
CA ALA A 250 11.89 -14.48 -8.42
C ALA A 250 10.47 -13.94 -8.26
N ALA A 251 10.28 -12.62 -8.47
CA ALA A 251 8.97 -11.96 -8.41
C ALA A 251 8.02 -12.53 -9.49
N PHE A 252 8.50 -12.66 -10.72
CA PHE A 252 7.74 -13.21 -11.83
C PHE A 252 7.30 -14.66 -11.57
N ARG A 253 8.17 -15.52 -11.02
CA ARG A 253 7.83 -16.89 -10.62
C ARG A 253 6.82 -16.94 -9.49
N LYS A 254 6.91 -16.02 -8.50
CA LYS A 254 5.94 -15.93 -7.41
C LYS A 254 4.55 -15.67 -8.00
N GLN A 255 4.42 -14.68 -8.90
CA GLN A 255 3.15 -14.34 -9.56
C GLN A 255 2.64 -15.50 -10.41
N PHE A 256 3.53 -16.17 -11.17
CA PHE A 256 3.13 -17.33 -11.96
C PHE A 256 2.58 -18.49 -11.10
N LYS A 257 3.25 -18.81 -9.98
CA LYS A 257 2.79 -19.87 -9.07
C LYS A 257 1.41 -19.54 -8.48
N ALA A 258 1.22 -18.30 -8.04
CA ALA A 258 -0.07 -17.86 -7.51
C ALA A 258 -1.18 -17.92 -8.59
N TYR A 259 -0.90 -17.39 -9.80
CA TYR A 259 -1.82 -17.47 -10.94
C TYR A 259 -2.18 -18.92 -11.28
N TRP A 260 -1.19 -19.83 -11.32
CA TRP A 260 -1.41 -21.24 -11.69
C TRP A 260 -2.43 -21.93 -10.79
N LEU A 261 -2.44 -21.63 -9.50
CA LEU A 261 -3.37 -22.20 -8.52
C LEU A 261 -4.82 -21.77 -8.76
N VAL A 262 -5.04 -20.53 -9.21
CA VAL A 262 -6.40 -19.94 -9.34
C VAL A 262 -6.85 -19.75 -10.79
N ARG A 263 -6.04 -20.10 -11.78
CA ARG A 263 -6.24 -19.84 -13.22
C ARG A 263 -7.60 -20.24 -13.80
N ASN A 264 -8.25 -21.22 -13.19
CA ASN A 264 -9.57 -21.70 -13.68
C ASN A 264 -10.73 -20.79 -13.25
N HIS A 265 -10.51 -19.95 -12.23
CA HIS A 265 -11.51 -19.05 -11.67
C HIS A 265 -11.37 -17.60 -12.16
N ILE A 266 -10.34 -17.31 -12.97
CA ILE A 266 -10.05 -15.96 -13.48
C ILE A 266 -10.89 -15.66 -14.72
N GLU A 267 -11.36 -14.42 -14.82
CA GLU A 267 -12.13 -13.92 -15.97
C GLU A 267 -11.35 -14.07 -17.30
N PRO A 268 -12.04 -14.48 -18.40
CA PRO A 268 -11.39 -14.79 -19.68
C PRO A 268 -10.50 -13.66 -20.21
N ILE A 269 -10.94 -12.38 -20.08
CA ILE A 269 -10.22 -11.22 -20.58
C ILE A 269 -8.88 -11.05 -19.86
N ASN A 270 -8.87 -11.08 -18.53
CA ASN A 270 -7.67 -10.96 -17.72
C ASN A 270 -6.76 -12.18 -17.90
N LYS A 271 -7.34 -13.38 -18.02
CA LYS A 271 -6.59 -14.60 -18.29
C LYS A 271 -5.77 -14.52 -19.58
N GLN A 272 -6.32 -13.89 -20.63
CA GLN A 272 -5.59 -13.70 -21.89
C GLN A 272 -4.43 -12.70 -21.71
N ILE A 273 -4.66 -11.58 -21.04
CA ILE A 273 -3.63 -10.58 -20.75
C ILE A 273 -2.50 -11.19 -19.91
N ILE A 274 -2.85 -11.93 -18.85
CA ILE A 274 -1.88 -12.59 -17.96
C ILE A 274 -1.02 -13.59 -18.74
N LYS A 275 -1.62 -14.40 -19.61
CA LYS A 275 -0.87 -15.34 -20.46
C LYS A 275 0.13 -14.62 -21.36
N THR A 276 -0.27 -13.51 -21.98
CA THR A 276 0.62 -12.69 -22.81
C THR A 276 1.79 -12.14 -22.02
N LEU A 277 1.53 -11.60 -20.81
CA LEU A 277 2.58 -11.09 -19.92
C LEU A 277 3.57 -12.19 -19.52
N PHE A 278 3.09 -13.38 -19.17
CA PHE A 278 3.96 -14.51 -18.81
C PHE A 278 4.71 -15.09 -20.02
N ALA A 279 4.18 -14.98 -21.23
CA ALA A 279 4.86 -15.45 -22.44
C ALA A 279 6.03 -14.54 -22.87
N GLN A 280 6.07 -13.30 -22.38
CA GLN A 280 7.06 -12.29 -22.77
C GLN A 280 7.85 -11.74 -21.56
N PRO A 281 8.60 -12.59 -20.83
CA PRO A 281 9.44 -12.12 -19.73
C PRO A 281 10.57 -11.23 -20.27
N LEU A 282 10.92 -10.19 -19.47
CA LEU A 282 11.94 -9.21 -19.87
C LEU A 282 13.39 -9.71 -19.71
N THR A 283 13.59 -10.87 -19.07
CA THR A 283 14.90 -11.53 -18.96
C THR A 283 14.77 -13.03 -19.20
N PRO A 284 15.77 -13.67 -19.85
CA PRO A 284 15.79 -15.13 -20.05
C PRO A 284 15.71 -15.94 -18.75
N LYS A 285 16.19 -15.37 -17.62
CA LYS A 285 16.11 -16.03 -16.30
C LYS A 285 14.67 -16.24 -15.82
N ALA A 286 13.72 -15.45 -16.31
CA ALA A 286 12.29 -15.57 -16.01
C ALA A 286 11.52 -16.40 -17.06
N SER A 287 12.20 -17.01 -18.02
CA SER A 287 11.55 -17.89 -19.01
C SER A 287 10.77 -19.01 -18.31
N MET A 288 9.55 -19.25 -18.75
CA MET A 288 8.69 -20.31 -18.23
C MET A 288 9.32 -21.69 -18.35
N LEU A 289 10.14 -21.94 -19.38
CA LEU A 289 10.87 -23.19 -19.56
C LEU A 289 11.80 -23.52 -18.39
N ASN A 290 12.27 -22.49 -17.65
CA ASN A 290 13.20 -22.66 -16.54
C ASN A 290 12.50 -23.06 -15.22
N PHE A 291 11.16 -22.92 -15.10
CA PHE A 291 10.46 -23.16 -13.82
C PHE A 291 9.12 -23.91 -13.92
N LEU A 292 8.61 -24.16 -15.12
CA LEU A 292 7.40 -24.97 -15.32
C LEU A 292 7.49 -26.36 -14.65
N PRO A 293 8.61 -27.09 -14.74
CA PRO A 293 8.72 -28.40 -14.06
C PRO A 293 8.54 -28.30 -12.55
N SER A 294 9.07 -27.26 -11.89
CA SER A 294 8.95 -27.08 -10.45
C SER A 294 7.54 -26.65 -10.01
N ALA A 295 6.84 -25.88 -10.83
CA ALA A 295 5.47 -25.45 -10.56
C ALA A 295 4.48 -26.63 -10.71
N ILE A 296 4.67 -27.46 -11.72
CA ILE A 296 3.89 -28.69 -11.94
C ILE A 296 4.18 -29.70 -10.82
N TRP A 297 5.45 -29.94 -10.48
CA TRP A 297 5.85 -30.87 -9.44
C TRP A 297 5.30 -30.55 -8.05
N ASN A 298 5.24 -29.27 -7.70
CA ASN A 298 4.66 -28.84 -6.42
C ASN A 298 3.14 -28.94 -6.35
N THR A 299 2.44 -29.00 -7.50
CA THR A 299 0.99 -29.25 -7.55
C THR A 299 0.69 -30.74 -7.25
N PHE A 300 1.56 -31.64 -7.69
CA PHE A 300 1.42 -33.10 -7.42
C PHE A 300 1.80 -33.51 -5.99
N LYS A 301 2.56 -32.69 -5.24
CA LYS A 301 2.92 -32.99 -3.84
C LYS A 301 1.87 -32.59 -2.81
N LYS A 302 0.79 -31.92 -3.22
CA LYS A 302 -0.30 -31.46 -2.32
C LYS A 302 -1.58 -32.31 -2.42
N HIS A 303 -1.52 -33.41 -3.14
CA HIS A 303 -2.47 -34.51 -3.15
C HIS A 303 -1.77 -35.79 -2.74
#